data_2535bb38d8ecdabe955f14f269d22214
#
_entry.id   2535bb38d8ecdabe955f14f269d22214
#
_cell.length_a   1.000
_cell.length_b   1.000
_cell.length_c   1.000
_cell.angle_alpha   90.00
_cell.angle_beta   90.00
_cell.angle_gamma   90.00
#
_symmetry.space_group_name_H-M   'P 1'
#
loop_
_entity.id
_entity.type
_entity.pdbx_description
1 polymer ?
#
loop_
_entity_poly.entity_id
_entity_poly.type
_entity_poly.pdbx_seq_one_letter_code
_entity_poly.pdbx_strand_id
1 'polypeptide(L)'
;NPHYRLWNGRANRFGWRAYLGDADARVAVPGRRDDLGGLAPAWIGVGTHDLLHDEDLAYAERLTAAGVPCQVEVVEGAFHGFDRVAPNVGVSQRFFTSQCNSLRAALALSNRT
;
A
#
# COMPACT_ATOMS: atom_id res chain seq x y z
N ASN A 1 -10.66 5.78 -14.22
CA ASN A 1 -11.55 4.76 -14.75
C ASN A 1 -12.81 4.72 -13.87
N PRO A 2 -14.04 4.92 -14.42
CA PRO A 2 -15.28 4.89 -13.66
C PRO A 2 -15.66 3.51 -13.12
N HIS A 3 -14.92 2.47 -13.50
CA HIS A 3 -15.21 1.09 -13.13
C HIS A 3 -14.56 0.64 -11.81
N TYR A 4 -13.70 1.47 -11.19
CA TYR A 4 -13.14 1.13 -9.89
C TYR A 4 -14.20 1.16 -8.79
N ARG A 5 -14.33 0.04 -8.07
CA ARG A 5 -15.29 -0.12 -6.97
C ARG A 5 -14.73 0.47 -5.68
N LEU A 6 -15.61 1.02 -4.85
CA LEU A 6 -15.36 1.63 -3.54
C LEU A 6 -14.47 2.87 -3.61
N TRP A 7 -13.24 2.76 -4.11
CA TRP A 7 -12.31 3.87 -4.24
C TRP A 7 -12.06 4.20 -5.70
N ASN A 8 -12.52 5.35 -6.14
CA ASN A 8 -12.43 5.83 -7.52
C ASN A 8 -11.78 7.22 -7.59
N GLY A 9 -11.52 7.70 -8.80
CA GLY A 9 -10.83 8.97 -9.00
C GLY A 9 -11.51 10.17 -8.35
N ARG A 10 -12.85 10.19 -8.19
CA ARG A 10 -13.58 11.27 -7.52
C ARG A 10 -13.33 11.24 -6.01
N ALA A 11 -13.48 10.07 -5.40
CA ALA A 11 -13.21 9.86 -3.98
C ALA A 11 -11.75 10.16 -3.65
N ASN A 12 -10.83 9.72 -4.50
CA ASN A 12 -9.39 9.97 -4.34
C ASN A 12 -9.05 11.46 -4.36
N ARG A 13 -9.57 12.22 -5.33
CA ARG A 13 -9.36 13.67 -5.37
C ARG A 13 -9.94 14.39 -4.17
N PHE A 14 -11.12 13.98 -3.71
CA PHE A 14 -11.73 14.55 -2.51
C PHE A 14 -10.88 14.26 -1.27
N GLY A 15 -10.45 13.01 -1.09
CA GLY A 15 -9.62 12.59 0.04
C GLY A 15 -8.30 13.35 0.10
N TRP A 16 -7.58 13.47 -1.03
CA TRP A 16 -6.33 14.21 -1.09
C TRP A 16 -6.49 15.70 -0.81
N ARG A 17 -7.54 16.33 -1.31
CA ARG A 17 -7.83 17.73 -0.99
C ARG A 17 -8.10 17.95 0.50
N ALA A 18 -8.89 17.07 1.10
CA ALA A 18 -9.21 17.13 2.52
C ALA A 18 -7.97 16.88 3.41
N TYR A 19 -7.10 15.95 3.00
CA TYR A 19 -5.90 15.61 3.75
C TYR A 19 -4.81 16.69 3.64
N LEU A 20 -4.51 17.13 2.42
CA LEU A 20 -3.37 18.03 2.18
C LEU A 20 -3.67 19.48 2.64
N GLY A 21 -4.91 19.98 2.43
CA GLY A 21 -5.14 21.42 2.57
C GLY A 21 -4.08 22.19 1.78
N ASP A 22 -3.32 23.04 2.46
CA ASP A 22 -2.22 23.84 1.89
C ASP A 22 -0.82 23.21 2.07
N ALA A 23 -0.73 21.96 2.54
CA ALA A 23 0.55 21.28 2.78
C ALA A 23 1.26 20.91 1.47
N ASP A 24 2.60 20.96 1.47
CA ASP A 24 3.40 20.48 0.34
C ASP A 24 3.31 18.94 0.25
N ALA A 25 2.83 18.48 -0.90
CA ALA A 25 2.67 17.05 -1.17
C ALA A 25 4.00 16.27 -1.07
N ARG A 26 5.14 16.90 -1.39
CA ARG A 26 6.47 16.26 -1.28
C ARG A 26 6.86 15.96 0.15
N VAL A 27 6.27 16.64 1.11
CA VAL A 27 6.49 16.40 2.54
C VAL A 27 5.41 15.50 3.13
N ALA A 28 4.15 15.77 2.79
CA ALA A 28 2.99 15.13 3.41
C ALA A 28 2.59 13.79 2.78
N VAL A 29 3.06 13.48 1.55
CA VAL A 29 2.68 12.26 0.83
C VAL A 29 3.92 11.38 0.64
N PRO A 30 3.98 10.18 1.26
CA PRO A 30 5.14 9.29 1.16
C PRO A 30 5.56 8.99 -0.28
N GLY A 31 4.61 8.72 -1.17
CA GLY A 31 4.87 8.47 -2.58
C GLY A 31 5.43 9.66 -3.38
N ARG A 32 5.43 10.86 -2.81
CA ARG A 32 5.95 12.10 -3.43
C ARG A 32 7.31 12.53 -2.87
N ARG A 33 7.82 11.85 -1.86
CA ARG A 33 9.14 12.15 -1.30
C ARG A 33 10.25 11.75 -2.26
N ASP A 34 11.28 12.61 -2.35
CA ASP A 34 12.44 12.33 -3.20
C ASP A 34 13.38 11.31 -2.56
N ASP A 35 13.62 11.42 -1.25
CA ASP A 35 14.48 10.50 -0.50
C ASP A 35 13.65 9.50 0.30
N LEU A 36 13.83 8.23 0.00
CA LEU A 36 13.20 7.09 0.68
C LEU A 36 14.22 6.24 1.45
N GLY A 37 15.48 6.63 1.49
CA GLY A 37 16.52 5.91 2.20
C GLY A 37 16.27 5.84 3.71
N GLY A 38 16.68 4.74 4.35
CA GLY A 38 16.61 4.56 5.79
C GLY A 38 15.20 4.35 6.37
N LEU A 39 14.19 4.19 5.52
CA LEU A 39 12.84 3.87 5.98
C LEU A 39 12.76 2.42 6.48
N ALA A 40 11.78 2.15 7.35
CA ALA A 40 11.49 0.80 7.81
C ALA A 40 11.12 -0.14 6.64
N PRO A 41 11.40 -1.45 6.75
CA PRO A 41 10.91 -2.43 5.80
C PRO A 41 9.40 -2.32 5.59
N ALA A 42 8.96 -2.47 4.35
CA ALA A 42 7.57 -2.29 3.96
C ALA A 42 6.95 -3.59 3.43
N TRP A 43 5.65 -3.72 3.66
CA TRP A 43 4.79 -4.66 2.97
C TRP A 43 3.69 -3.87 2.26
N ILE A 44 3.51 -4.11 0.97
CA ILE A 44 2.50 -3.46 0.15
C ILE A 44 1.63 -4.54 -0.49
N GLY A 45 0.33 -4.49 -0.23
CA GLY A 45 -0.64 -5.39 -0.84
C GLY A 45 -1.69 -4.61 -1.62
N VAL A 46 -1.95 -5.01 -2.86
CA VAL A 46 -2.86 -4.30 -3.75
C VAL A 46 -3.54 -5.26 -4.73
N GLY A 47 -4.78 -4.96 -5.10
CA GLY A 47 -5.51 -5.68 -6.13
C GLY A 47 -5.25 -5.13 -7.54
N THR A 48 -5.33 -5.97 -8.57
CA THR A 48 -5.16 -5.52 -9.96
C THR A 48 -6.28 -4.62 -10.45
N HIS A 49 -7.45 -4.62 -9.79
CA HIS A 49 -8.57 -3.73 -10.09
C HIS A 49 -8.69 -2.56 -9.10
N ASP A 50 -7.60 -2.23 -8.44
CA ASP A 50 -7.50 -1.08 -7.54
C ASP A 50 -6.99 0.17 -8.29
N LEU A 51 -7.58 1.33 -7.99
CA LEU A 51 -7.11 2.62 -8.52
C LEU A 51 -5.64 2.89 -8.19
N LEU A 52 -5.17 2.42 -7.05
CA LEU A 52 -3.83 2.67 -6.52
C LEU A 52 -2.79 1.65 -7.01
N HIS A 53 -3.18 0.64 -7.79
CA HIS A 53 -2.32 -0.45 -8.21
C HIS A 53 -0.98 0.02 -8.79
N ASP A 54 -1.01 0.85 -9.82
CA ASP A 54 0.21 1.29 -10.51
C ASP A 54 1.08 2.20 -9.62
N GLU A 55 0.44 3.05 -8.82
CA GLU A 55 1.11 3.95 -7.89
C GLU A 55 1.80 3.17 -6.76
N ASP A 56 1.16 2.13 -6.24
CA ASP A 56 1.71 1.25 -5.20
C ASP A 56 2.91 0.45 -5.71
N LEU A 57 2.84 -0.07 -6.94
CA LEU A 57 3.97 -0.77 -7.55
C LEU A 57 5.15 0.17 -7.80
N ALA A 58 4.91 1.36 -8.33
CA ALA A 58 5.95 2.36 -8.54
C ALA A 58 6.61 2.79 -7.21
N TYR A 59 5.83 2.91 -6.14
CA TYR A 59 6.36 3.21 -4.81
C TYR A 59 7.23 2.08 -4.27
N ALA A 60 6.80 0.82 -4.43
CA ALA A 60 7.58 -0.36 -4.04
C ALA A 60 8.93 -0.43 -4.78
N GLU A 61 8.96 -0.13 -6.07
CA GLU A 61 10.18 -0.06 -6.87
C GLU A 61 11.14 1.02 -6.34
N ARG A 62 10.61 2.20 -6.01
CA ARG A 62 11.40 3.29 -5.45
C ARG A 62 11.95 2.98 -4.06
N LEU A 63 11.20 2.31 -3.21
CA LEU A 63 11.68 1.82 -1.91
C LEU A 63 12.84 0.85 -2.09
N THR A 64 12.67 -0.14 -2.97
CA THR A 64 13.70 -1.13 -3.28
C THR A 64 14.97 -0.48 -3.84
N ALA A 65 14.83 0.46 -4.76
CA ALA A 65 15.95 1.22 -5.32
C ALA A 65 16.70 2.06 -4.27
N ALA A 66 16.02 2.51 -3.23
CA ALA A 66 16.59 3.23 -2.10
C ALA A 66 17.20 2.30 -1.03
N GLY A 67 17.24 0.98 -1.25
CA GLY A 67 17.78 0.00 -0.31
C GLY A 67 16.82 -0.37 0.84
N VAL A 68 15.55 -0.03 0.74
CA VAL A 68 14.52 -0.38 1.72
C VAL A 68 13.89 -1.71 1.34
N PRO A 69 13.95 -2.76 2.19
CA PRO A 69 13.26 -4.02 1.93
C PRO A 69 11.77 -3.80 1.74
N CYS A 70 11.22 -4.28 0.62
CA CYS A 70 9.80 -4.14 0.32
C CYS A 70 9.24 -5.44 -0.23
N GLN A 71 8.30 -6.02 0.49
CA GLN A 71 7.51 -7.16 0.02
C GLN A 71 6.25 -6.64 -0.66
N VAL A 72 5.97 -7.13 -1.88
CA VAL A 72 4.78 -6.76 -2.64
C VAL A 72 3.90 -7.99 -2.83
N GLU A 73 2.61 -7.84 -2.56
CA GLU A 73 1.60 -8.85 -2.83
C GLU A 73 0.50 -8.28 -3.72
N VAL A 74 0.43 -8.79 -4.96
CA VAL A 74 -0.59 -8.40 -5.94
C VAL A 74 -1.68 -9.45 -5.99
N VAL A 75 -2.92 -9.05 -5.77
CA VAL A 75 -4.08 -9.95 -5.78
C VAL A 75 -4.86 -9.76 -7.08
N GLU A 76 -4.82 -10.79 -7.92
CA GLU A 76 -5.49 -10.77 -9.23
C GLU A 76 -7.02 -10.62 -9.06
N GLY A 77 -7.62 -9.71 -9.85
CA GLY A 77 -9.05 -9.46 -9.86
C GLY A 77 -9.62 -8.72 -8.64
N ALA A 78 -8.80 -8.45 -7.63
CA ALA A 78 -9.26 -7.80 -6.42
C ALA A 78 -9.39 -6.27 -6.59
N PHE A 79 -10.40 -5.69 -5.98
CA PHE A 79 -10.66 -4.25 -5.94
C PHE A 79 -10.23 -3.66 -4.58
N HIS A 80 -10.15 -2.33 -4.50
CA HIS A 80 -9.77 -1.64 -3.26
C HIS A 80 -10.69 -2.03 -2.09
N GLY A 81 -10.08 -2.49 -0.99
CA GLY A 81 -10.82 -2.91 0.21
C GLY A 81 -11.56 -4.25 0.10
N PHE A 82 -11.19 -5.11 -0.87
CA PHE A 82 -11.82 -6.42 -1.08
C PHE A 82 -11.84 -7.29 0.18
N ASP A 83 -10.78 -7.24 0.95
CA ASP A 83 -10.59 -7.99 2.20
C ASP A 83 -11.52 -7.52 3.32
N ARG A 84 -11.93 -6.26 3.30
CA ARG A 84 -12.91 -5.68 4.23
C ARG A 84 -14.34 -6.04 3.84
N VAL A 85 -14.62 -6.08 2.54
CA VAL A 85 -15.94 -6.42 2.00
C VAL A 85 -16.21 -7.92 2.11
N ALA A 86 -15.24 -8.75 1.86
CA ALA A 86 -15.34 -10.20 1.88
C ALA A 86 -14.25 -10.85 2.75
N PRO A 87 -14.25 -10.63 4.08
CA PRO A 87 -13.17 -11.08 4.95
C PRO A 87 -13.04 -12.60 5.07
N ASN A 88 -14.13 -13.33 4.84
CA ASN A 88 -14.19 -14.77 5.05
C ASN A 88 -13.85 -15.61 3.82
N VAL A 89 -13.60 -14.98 2.67
CA VAL A 89 -13.17 -15.73 1.47
C VAL A 89 -11.68 -16.04 1.52
N GLY A 90 -11.29 -17.15 0.91
CA GLY A 90 -9.91 -17.67 1.01
C GLY A 90 -8.84 -16.68 0.57
N VAL A 91 -9.09 -15.86 -0.46
CA VAL A 91 -8.15 -14.85 -0.93
C VAL A 91 -7.91 -13.76 0.11
N SER A 92 -8.96 -13.30 0.79
CA SER A 92 -8.85 -12.30 1.86
C SER A 92 -8.13 -12.84 3.08
N GLN A 93 -8.38 -14.11 3.43
CA GLN A 93 -7.69 -14.79 4.54
C GLN A 93 -6.19 -14.94 4.26
N ARG A 94 -5.80 -15.34 3.05
CA ARG A 94 -4.38 -15.42 2.65
C ARG A 94 -3.70 -14.06 2.65
N PHE A 95 -4.38 -13.04 2.17
CA PHE A 95 -3.92 -11.66 2.17
C PHE A 95 -3.64 -11.16 3.61
N PHE A 96 -4.57 -11.38 4.52
CA PHE A 96 -4.40 -11.05 5.93
C PHE A 96 -3.27 -11.85 6.59
N THR A 97 -3.14 -13.14 6.28
CA THR A 97 -2.04 -13.98 6.78
C THR A 97 -0.68 -13.46 6.32
N SER A 98 -0.56 -13.03 5.07
CA SER A 98 0.66 -12.43 4.53
C SER A 98 1.05 -11.15 5.28
N GLN A 99 0.10 -10.24 5.53
CA GLN A 99 0.32 -9.05 6.35
C GLN A 99 0.85 -9.41 7.75
N CYS A 100 0.17 -10.33 8.42
CA CYS A 100 0.56 -10.75 9.77
C CYS A 100 1.95 -11.39 9.82
N ASN A 101 2.29 -12.20 8.83
CA ASN A 101 3.59 -12.84 8.76
C ASN A 101 4.73 -11.83 8.54
N SER A 102 4.52 -10.86 7.66
CA SER A 102 5.48 -9.78 7.42
C SER A 102 5.71 -8.94 8.68
N LEU A 103 4.63 -8.53 9.34
CA LEU A 103 4.72 -7.76 10.59
C LEU A 103 5.41 -8.56 11.71
N ARG A 104 5.06 -9.82 11.87
CA ARG A 104 5.68 -10.70 12.87
C ARG A 104 7.18 -10.86 12.64
N ALA A 105 7.60 -11.04 11.38
CA ALA A 105 9.01 -11.14 11.02
C ALA A 105 9.77 -9.85 11.36
N ALA A 106 9.20 -8.68 11.04
CA ALA A 106 9.81 -7.39 11.35
C ALA A 106 9.96 -7.16 12.86
N LEU A 107 8.94 -7.49 13.66
CA LEU A 107 8.98 -7.35 15.12
C LEU A 107 9.96 -8.36 15.77
N ALA A 108 10.10 -9.55 15.22
CA ALA A 108 11.06 -10.54 15.73
C ALA A 108 12.51 -10.12 15.49
N LEU A 109 12.79 -9.42 14.38
CA LEU A 109 14.13 -8.88 14.10
C LEU A 109 14.50 -7.72 15.03
N SER A 110 13.54 -6.86 15.39
CA SER A 110 13.79 -5.72 16.30
C SER A 110 14.08 -6.12 17.74
N ASN A 111 13.71 -7.34 18.17
CA ASN A 111 13.99 -7.86 19.51
C ASN A 111 15.39 -8.51 19.64
N ARG A 112 16.23 -8.50 18.59
CA ARG A 112 17.58 -9.10 18.59
C ARG A 112 18.70 -8.06 18.64
N THR A 113 18.36 -6.80 18.71
CA THR A 113 19.29 -5.68 18.92
C THR A 113 19.17 -5.13 20.35
#